data_7409dca3c6e00894fe88f025d259fe3b
#
_entry.id   7409dca3c6e00894fe88f025d259fe3b
#
_cell.length_a   1.000
_cell.length_b   1.000
_cell.length_c   1.000
_cell.angle_alpha   90.00
_cell.angle_beta   90.00
_cell.angle_gamma   90.00
#
_symmetry.space_group_name_H-M   'P 1'
#
loop_
_entity.id
_entity.type
_entity.pdbx_description
1 polymer ?
#
loop_
_entity_poly.entity_id
_entity_poly.type
_entity_poly.pdbx_seq_one_letter_code
_entity_poly.pdbx_strand_id
1 'polypeptide(L)'
;LIVTTPEVSAIRDADRIIGLLEANEIKKTDLIVNRIRMDMVESGNMMSIDDVVEILAINIIGAVPDDENIVISTNQGEPCVGDSSLAGQAYMNICRRVMGEEVPFLDLKVKTGFFGKLKNLFK
;
A
#
# COMPACT_ATOMS: atom_id res chain seq x y z
N LEU A 1 0.49 11.84 -8.40
CA LEU A 1 0.27 10.66 -7.54
C LEU A 1 -1.06 10.76 -6.81
N ILE A 2 -1.82 9.69 -6.78
CA ILE A 2 -3.04 9.55 -5.99
C ILE A 2 -2.78 8.52 -4.91
N VAL A 3 -3.09 8.87 -3.66
CA VAL A 3 -2.95 7.99 -2.50
C VAL A 3 -4.34 7.67 -1.96
N THR A 4 -4.62 6.39 -1.82
CA THR A 4 -5.87 5.90 -1.22
C THR A 4 -5.60 4.76 -0.24
N THR A 5 -6.59 4.44 0.55
CA THR A 5 -6.63 3.22 1.36
C THR A 5 -7.62 2.22 0.76
N PRO A 6 -7.53 0.92 1.05
CA PRO A 6 -8.42 -0.08 0.46
C PRO A 6 -9.79 -0.14 1.17
N GLU A 7 -10.39 1.02 1.39
CA GLU A 7 -11.70 1.21 1.98
C GLU A 7 -12.65 1.83 0.96
N VAL A 8 -13.91 1.41 0.95
CA VAL A 8 -14.91 1.83 -0.06
C VAL A 8 -15.05 3.35 -0.15
N SER A 9 -15.09 4.05 0.98
CA SER A 9 -15.22 5.50 1.01
C SER A 9 -14.00 6.20 0.40
N ALA A 10 -12.80 5.76 0.74
CA ALA A 10 -11.56 6.30 0.21
C ALA A 10 -11.44 6.06 -1.31
N ILE A 11 -11.85 4.89 -1.79
CA ILE A 11 -11.83 4.56 -3.21
C ILE A 11 -12.83 5.42 -3.99
N ARG A 12 -14.00 5.69 -3.45
CA ARG A 12 -14.96 6.63 -4.06
C ARG A 12 -14.40 8.03 -4.20
N ASP A 13 -13.70 8.50 -3.17
CA ASP A 13 -13.06 9.82 -3.20
C ASP A 13 -11.92 9.85 -4.23
N ALA A 14 -11.11 8.81 -4.27
CA ALA A 14 -10.06 8.67 -5.27
C ALA A 14 -10.62 8.66 -6.71
N ASP A 15 -11.71 7.93 -6.95
CA ASP A 15 -12.38 7.88 -8.26
C ASP A 15 -12.87 9.27 -8.70
N ARG A 16 -13.45 10.05 -7.80
CA ARG A 16 -13.86 11.44 -8.06
C ARG A 16 -12.66 12.32 -8.42
N ILE A 17 -11.55 12.21 -7.68
CA ILE A 17 -10.34 12.99 -7.98
C ILE A 17 -9.76 12.60 -9.34
N ILE A 18 -9.72 11.31 -9.67
CA ILE A 18 -9.27 10.84 -10.98
C ILE A 18 -10.14 11.44 -12.08
N GLY A 19 -11.46 11.42 -11.93
CA GLY A 19 -12.39 12.03 -12.88
C GLY A 19 -12.15 13.53 -13.06
N LEU A 20 -11.88 14.27 -11.98
CA LEU A 20 -11.54 15.69 -12.04
C LEU A 20 -10.21 15.95 -12.75
N LEU A 21 -9.20 15.12 -12.51
CA LEU A 21 -7.91 15.23 -13.18
C LEU A 21 -8.03 14.98 -14.69
N GLU A 22 -8.78 13.95 -15.06
CA GLU A 22 -9.06 13.64 -16.47
C GLU A 22 -9.82 14.78 -17.16
N ALA A 23 -10.82 15.36 -16.51
CA ALA A 23 -11.56 16.50 -17.01
C ALA A 23 -10.69 17.75 -17.19
N ASN A 24 -9.59 17.87 -16.46
CA ASN A 24 -8.60 18.93 -16.60
C ASN A 24 -7.39 18.51 -17.45
N GLU A 25 -7.54 17.47 -18.26
CA GLU A 25 -6.53 16.96 -19.21
C GLU A 25 -5.24 16.41 -18.55
N ILE A 26 -5.29 16.13 -17.26
CA ILE A 26 -4.19 15.46 -16.56
C ILE A 26 -4.38 13.94 -16.71
N LYS A 27 -3.75 13.38 -17.73
CA LYS A 27 -3.97 11.99 -18.16
C LYS A 27 -3.03 10.98 -17.51
N LYS A 28 -1.89 11.43 -16.96
CA LYS A 28 -0.90 10.55 -16.35
C LYS A 28 -0.99 10.65 -14.84
N THR A 29 -1.66 9.69 -14.24
CA THR A 29 -1.78 9.54 -12.79
C THR A 29 -1.35 8.14 -12.39
N ASP A 30 -0.63 8.05 -11.29
CA ASP A 30 -0.21 6.79 -10.68
C ASP A 30 -0.79 6.66 -9.27
N LEU A 31 -1.08 5.44 -8.87
CA LEU A 31 -1.76 5.08 -7.63
C LEU A 31 -0.81 4.54 -6.58
N ILE A 32 -0.96 5.01 -5.36
CA ILE A 32 -0.40 4.39 -4.16
C ILE A 32 -1.56 3.92 -3.28
N VAL A 33 -1.57 2.64 -2.97
CA VAL A 33 -2.51 2.07 -2.00
C VAL A 33 -1.79 1.96 -0.66
N ASN A 34 -2.31 2.66 0.35
CA ASN A 34 -1.72 2.77 1.67
C ASN A 34 -2.55 2.02 2.72
N ARG A 35 -1.93 1.70 3.85
CA ARG A 35 -2.56 1.06 5.00
C ARG A 35 -3.22 -0.27 4.69
N ILE A 36 -2.54 -1.10 3.92
CA ILE A 36 -3.01 -2.43 3.54
C ILE A 36 -2.82 -3.40 4.71
N ARG A 37 -3.89 -4.07 5.09
CA ARG A 37 -3.87 -5.14 6.08
C ARG A 37 -4.19 -6.47 5.40
N MET A 38 -3.17 -7.27 5.19
CA MET A 38 -3.31 -8.55 4.48
C MET A 38 -4.17 -9.56 5.23
N ASP A 39 -4.18 -9.54 6.57
CA ASP A 39 -5.08 -10.34 7.39
C ASP A 39 -6.56 -10.03 7.10
N MET A 40 -6.90 -8.76 6.90
CA MET A 40 -8.24 -8.34 6.52
C MET A 40 -8.56 -8.64 5.05
N VAL A 41 -7.60 -8.54 4.16
CA VAL A 41 -7.77 -8.92 2.74
C VAL A 41 -8.04 -10.41 2.62
N GLU A 42 -7.27 -11.25 3.29
CA GLU A 42 -7.45 -12.71 3.28
C GLU A 42 -8.77 -13.16 3.91
N SER A 43 -9.27 -12.44 4.91
CA SER A 43 -10.58 -12.71 5.52
C SER A 43 -11.77 -12.15 4.74
N GLY A 44 -11.53 -11.44 3.64
CA GLY A 44 -12.58 -10.82 2.83
C GLY A 44 -13.17 -9.53 3.41
N ASN A 45 -12.53 -8.95 4.41
CA ASN A 45 -12.99 -7.73 5.09
C ASN A 45 -12.33 -6.44 4.58
N MET A 46 -11.40 -6.56 3.66
CA MET A 46 -10.73 -5.45 2.99
C MET A 46 -10.52 -5.79 1.52
N MET A 47 -10.64 -4.80 0.65
CA MET A 47 -10.36 -4.99 -0.78
C MET A 47 -8.89 -5.35 -1.00
N SER A 48 -8.63 -6.24 -1.95
CA SER A 48 -7.27 -6.52 -2.42
C SER A 48 -6.73 -5.36 -3.26
N ILE A 49 -5.43 -5.33 -3.46
CA ILE A 49 -4.79 -4.37 -4.37
C ILE A 49 -5.36 -4.52 -5.79
N ASP A 50 -5.55 -5.75 -6.24
CA ASP A 50 -6.10 -6.03 -7.56
C ASP A 50 -7.52 -5.48 -7.73
N ASP A 51 -8.38 -5.61 -6.72
CA ASP A 51 -9.72 -5.02 -6.72
C ASP A 51 -9.66 -3.49 -6.85
N VAL A 52 -8.78 -2.84 -6.10
CA VAL A 52 -8.62 -1.39 -6.13
C VAL A 52 -8.14 -0.92 -7.50
N VAL A 53 -7.15 -1.59 -8.06
CA VAL A 53 -6.59 -1.28 -9.39
C VAL A 53 -7.66 -1.47 -10.47
N GLU A 54 -8.46 -2.53 -10.40
CA GLU A 54 -9.55 -2.78 -11.33
C GLU A 54 -10.62 -1.68 -11.28
N ILE A 55 -11.01 -1.26 -10.07
CA ILE A 55 -12.03 -0.21 -9.89
C ILE A 55 -11.53 1.15 -10.39
N LEU A 56 -10.33 1.54 -10.02
CA LEU A 56 -9.79 2.87 -10.35
C LEU A 56 -9.18 2.97 -11.74
N ALA A 57 -8.83 1.85 -12.35
CA ALA A 57 -8.29 1.74 -13.71
C ALA A 57 -7.07 2.64 -13.98
N ILE A 58 -6.22 2.86 -12.99
CA ILE A 58 -4.96 3.58 -13.13
C ILE A 58 -3.79 2.71 -12.71
N ASN A 59 -2.60 3.07 -13.17
CA ASN A 59 -1.39 2.31 -12.88
C ASN A 59 -1.01 2.41 -11.40
N ILE A 60 -0.69 1.30 -10.79
CA ILE A 60 -0.19 1.26 -9.41
C ILE A 60 1.33 1.43 -9.37
N ILE A 61 1.79 2.34 -8.53
CA ILE A 61 3.22 2.60 -8.30
C ILE A 61 3.66 2.25 -6.87
N GLY A 62 2.73 2.04 -5.97
CA GLY A 62 3.04 1.72 -4.59
C GLY A 62 1.95 0.97 -3.85
N ALA A 63 2.39 0.07 -2.99
CA ALA A 63 1.56 -0.67 -2.06
C ALA A 63 2.26 -0.68 -0.69
N VAL A 64 1.66 -0.03 0.29
CA VAL A 64 2.24 0.17 1.61
C VAL A 64 1.39 -0.53 2.67
N PRO A 65 1.97 -1.43 3.47
CA PRO A 65 1.25 -2.09 4.54
C PRO A 65 0.93 -1.14 5.70
N ASP A 66 -0.11 -1.47 6.44
CA ASP A 66 -0.37 -0.86 7.75
C ASP A 66 0.68 -1.39 8.73
N ASP A 67 1.60 -0.51 9.14
CA ASP A 67 2.78 -0.88 9.89
C ASP A 67 2.91 0.07 11.10
N GLU A 68 2.96 -0.50 12.30
CA GLU A 68 3.12 0.28 13.53
C GLU A 68 4.43 1.06 13.60
N ASN A 69 5.47 0.63 12.86
CA ASN A 69 6.73 1.36 12.78
C ASN A 69 6.57 2.77 12.18
N ILE A 70 5.55 2.97 11.35
CA ILE A 70 5.22 4.32 10.84
C ILE A 70 4.82 5.24 12.01
N VAL A 71 3.97 4.75 12.90
CA VAL A 71 3.55 5.52 14.08
C VAL A 71 4.72 5.79 15.01
N ILE A 72 5.54 4.77 15.26
CA ILE A 72 6.72 4.87 16.15
C ILE A 72 7.71 5.91 15.61
N SER A 73 8.12 5.79 14.36
CA SER A 73 9.08 6.70 13.74
C SER A 73 8.53 8.12 13.63
N THR A 74 7.26 8.28 13.28
CA THR A 74 6.61 9.59 13.24
C THR A 74 6.58 10.27 14.60
N ASN A 75 6.29 9.52 15.67
CA ASN A 75 6.31 10.05 17.04
C ASN A 75 7.73 10.44 17.50
N GLN A 76 8.75 9.84 16.92
CA GLN A 76 10.15 10.18 17.17
C GLN A 76 10.67 11.30 16.27
N GLY A 77 9.84 11.76 15.32
CA GLY A 77 10.23 12.77 14.35
C GLY A 77 11.18 12.24 13.26
N GLU A 78 11.20 10.94 13.04
CA GLU A 78 12.08 10.29 12.07
C GLU A 78 11.27 9.70 10.92
N PRO A 79 11.77 9.77 9.66
CA PRO A 79 11.13 9.09 8.56
C PRO A 79 11.41 7.59 8.60
N CYS A 80 10.43 6.77 8.25
CA CYS A 80 10.63 5.32 8.13
C CYS A 80 11.16 4.88 6.75
N VAL A 81 11.26 5.79 5.81
CA VAL A 81 11.72 5.47 4.44
C VAL A 81 13.12 4.87 4.45
N GLY A 82 13.24 3.67 3.90
CA GLY A 82 14.52 2.96 3.81
C GLY A 82 14.94 2.22 5.08
N ASP A 83 14.13 2.20 6.12
CA ASP A 83 14.37 1.31 7.25
C ASP A 83 14.06 -0.15 6.89
N SER A 84 14.32 -1.08 7.80
CA SER A 84 14.13 -2.52 7.56
C SER A 84 12.67 -2.99 7.65
N SER A 85 11.74 -2.12 8.05
CA SER A 85 10.31 -2.44 8.10
C SER A 85 9.74 -2.65 6.69
N LEU A 86 8.64 -3.40 6.57
CA LEU A 86 7.96 -3.55 5.28
C LEU A 86 7.48 -2.21 4.74
N ALA A 87 6.98 -1.32 5.59
CA ALA A 87 6.57 0.02 5.17
C ALA A 87 7.75 0.84 4.67
N GLY A 88 8.88 0.83 5.39
CA GLY A 88 10.10 1.53 4.97
C GLY A 88 10.63 1.05 3.63
N GLN A 89 10.65 -0.26 3.41
CA GLN A 89 11.00 -0.86 2.13
C GLN A 89 10.00 -0.49 1.01
N ALA A 90 8.70 -0.49 1.32
CA ALA A 90 7.66 -0.12 0.36
C ALA A 90 7.81 1.34 -0.09
N TYR A 91 8.06 2.27 0.81
CA TYR A 91 8.32 3.67 0.47
C TYR A 91 9.58 3.84 -0.36
N MET A 92 10.66 3.14 -0.03
CA MET A 92 11.88 3.17 -0.85
C MET A 92 11.63 2.66 -2.27
N ASN A 93 10.86 1.60 -2.41
CA ASN A 93 10.49 1.05 -3.72
C ASN A 93 9.60 2.00 -4.52
N ILE A 94 8.71 2.75 -3.87
CA ILE A 94 7.95 3.82 -4.51
C ILE A 94 8.89 4.89 -5.06
N CYS A 95 9.85 5.36 -4.28
CA CYS A 95 10.85 6.33 -4.73
C CYS A 95 11.61 5.83 -5.96
N ARG A 96 12.04 4.59 -5.95
CA ARG A 96 12.75 3.97 -7.07
C ARG A 96 11.87 3.90 -8.33
N ARG A 97 10.59 3.55 -8.20
CA ARG A 97 9.65 3.52 -9.33
C ARG A 97 9.37 4.92 -9.87
N VAL A 98 9.25 5.93 -9.00
CA VAL A 98 9.13 7.33 -9.43
C VAL A 98 10.33 7.78 -10.24
N MET A 99 11.51 7.27 -9.90
CA MET A 99 12.75 7.54 -10.66
C MET A 99 12.87 6.74 -11.96
N GLY A 100 11.88 5.91 -12.29
CA GLY A 100 11.83 5.14 -13.53
C GLY A 100 12.37 3.72 -13.44
N GLU A 101 12.73 3.24 -12.24
CA GLU A 101 13.17 1.87 -12.06
C GLU A 101 12.00 0.88 -12.04
N GLU A 102 12.21 -0.29 -12.61
CA GLU A 102 11.30 -1.42 -12.45
C GLU A 102 11.65 -2.17 -11.17
N VAL A 103 10.73 -2.16 -10.20
CA VAL A 103 10.92 -2.81 -8.90
C VAL A 103 9.73 -3.73 -8.63
N PRO A 104 9.97 -5.03 -8.38
CA PRO A 104 8.89 -5.95 -8.00
C PRO A 104 8.19 -5.49 -6.72
N PHE A 105 6.88 -5.74 -6.62
CA PHE A 105 6.12 -5.46 -5.40
C PHE A 105 6.51 -6.43 -4.28
N LEU A 106 6.60 -5.91 -3.07
CA LEU A 106 6.87 -6.72 -1.89
C LEU A 106 5.69 -7.65 -1.57
N ASP A 107 5.99 -8.81 -1.02
CA ASP A 107 4.99 -9.63 -0.36
C ASP A 107 4.65 -8.98 0.99
N LEU A 108 3.44 -8.44 1.09
CA LEU A 108 2.96 -7.74 2.29
C LEU A 108 2.40 -8.69 3.36
N LYS A 109 2.39 -9.99 3.11
CA LYS A 109 2.04 -10.97 4.13
C LYS A 109 3.04 -10.86 5.26
N VAL A 110 2.54 -10.61 6.46
CA VAL A 110 3.38 -10.64 7.66
C VAL A 110 3.96 -12.05 7.71
N LYS A 111 5.28 -12.15 7.52
CA LYS A 111 5.96 -13.40 7.82
C LYS A 111 5.70 -13.66 9.29
N THR A 112 4.78 -14.59 9.57
CA THR A 112 4.61 -15.09 10.92
C THR A 112 5.98 -15.55 11.38
N GLY A 113 6.61 -14.75 12.24
CA GLY A 113 7.89 -15.10 12.82
C GLY A 113 7.79 -16.43 13.55
N PHE A 114 8.86 -16.84 14.19
CA PHE A 114 8.97 -18.07 14.97
C PHE A 114 7.71 -18.43 15.78
N PHE A 115 6.98 -17.45 16.32
CA PHE A 115 5.72 -17.66 17.05
C PHE A 115 4.54 -18.11 16.17
N GLY A 116 4.47 -17.71 14.92
CA GLY A 116 3.45 -18.21 14.00
C GLY A 116 3.69 -19.67 13.61
N LYS A 117 4.96 -20.06 13.47
CA LYS A 117 5.33 -21.48 13.28
C LYS A 117 5.00 -22.33 14.50
N LEU A 118 5.23 -21.82 15.71
CA LEU A 118 4.86 -22.51 16.95
C LEU A 118 3.36 -22.68 17.09
N LYS A 119 2.56 -21.67 16.76
CA LYS A 119 1.10 -21.75 16.83
C LYS A 119 0.54 -22.77 15.85
N ASN A 120 1.17 -22.94 14.69
CA ASN A 120 0.78 -23.97 13.71
C ASN A 120 1.23 -25.38 14.11
N LEU A 121 2.26 -25.51 14.94
CA LEU A 121 2.75 -26.79 15.45
C LEU A 121 1.88 -27.34 16.61
N PHE A 122 1.16 -26.47 17.32
CA PHE A 122 0.32 -26.82 18.46
C PHE A 122 -1.19 -26.83 18.15
N LYS A 123 -1.55 -26.79 16.91
CA LYS A 123 -2.93 -26.98 16.47
C LYS A 123 -3.28 -28.46 16.36
#